data_2610f81cd716f778b3ad7b0ec6cc8538
#
_entry.id   2610f81cd716f778b3ad7b0ec6cc8538
#
_cell.length_a   1.000
_cell.length_b   1.000
_cell.length_c   1.000
_cell.angle_alpha   90.00
_cell.angle_beta   90.00
_cell.angle_gamma   90.00
#
_symmetry.space_group_name_H-M   'P 1'
#
loop_
_entity.id
_entity.type
_entity.pdbx_description
1 polymer ?
#
loop_
_entity_poly.entity_id
_entity_poly.type
_entity_poly.pdbx_seq_one_letter_code
_entity_poly.pdbx_strand_id
1 'polypeptide(L)'
;MARRNRRPLPRSLWILGAISLFADLAGEMTYPLLPLFVTGVLGASPVALGLIEGFAEAIVSVMRGLTGYYSDATGHRVRWVRRGYAITFIGKIFVMAATHWSFVLCGRTLDRIGKGVRGAPRDALIAESVAFQDRGRAFGFHRGVDSLGGVGGALIAAGILAWMIGSRAATPQDAPQFRVIFAIAAFSSSIAFFMTWLIPNTPSIQVEQRKNDFAKSTGVPFGKSFWVAMSAMVLFMLGNSSDTFLLLRALDLGESPVKCVLLYALFNATYTAASYPMGLLSDRYGRWPVLATGWAIYALSYAGFAMLGRDTAWIFWGLFGLYGVSVACTEGTARAMIVDYAPKERVASALGLFGFFQGAAVLIASGVAGILWSYGLPSIAFWMGSVFAVAALAILPWVPGRVTPPPVDPVLQRSERLTSDS
;
A
#
# COMPACT_ATOMS: atom_id res chain seq x y z
N MET A 1 25.93 -26.37 11.10
CA MET A 1 24.70 -25.57 11.11
C MET A 1 23.59 -26.38 11.76
N ALA A 2 23.32 -26.17 13.04
CA ALA A 2 22.28 -26.87 13.79
C ALA A 2 20.90 -26.53 13.22
N ARG A 3 20.09 -27.51 12.85
CA ARG A 3 18.69 -27.36 12.51
C ARG A 3 17.95 -26.79 13.75
N ARG A 4 17.84 -25.46 13.83
CA ARG A 4 16.98 -24.80 14.85
C ARG A 4 15.58 -25.42 14.74
N ASN A 5 15.14 -26.08 15.81
CA ASN A 5 13.80 -26.68 15.92
C ASN A 5 12.77 -25.54 15.79
N ARG A 6 12.27 -25.29 14.57
CA ARG A 6 11.36 -24.16 14.26
C ARG A 6 10.01 -24.46 14.87
N ARG A 7 9.64 -23.74 15.92
CA ARG A 7 8.30 -23.84 16.52
C ARG A 7 7.22 -23.62 15.44
N PRO A 8 6.10 -24.37 15.46
CA PRO A 8 4.99 -24.13 14.54
C PRO A 8 4.43 -22.73 14.74
N LEU A 9 3.92 -22.11 13.65
CA LEU A 9 3.28 -20.80 13.71
C LEU A 9 1.99 -20.91 14.57
N PRO A 10 1.73 -19.95 15.47
CA PRO A 10 0.58 -20.01 16.36
C PRO A 10 -0.74 -19.88 15.59
N ARG A 11 -1.81 -20.47 16.12
CA ARG A 11 -3.16 -20.45 15.51
C ARG A 11 -3.67 -19.03 15.26
N SER A 12 -3.37 -18.09 16.15
CA SER A 12 -3.73 -16.67 15.99
C SER A 12 -3.15 -16.05 14.70
N LEU A 13 -1.92 -16.40 14.32
CA LEU A 13 -1.29 -15.92 13.10
C LEU A 13 -1.96 -16.47 11.83
N TRP A 14 -2.37 -17.74 11.84
CA TRP A 14 -3.15 -18.34 10.74
C TRP A 14 -4.51 -17.65 10.57
N ILE A 15 -5.19 -17.35 11.69
CA ILE A 15 -6.48 -16.63 11.67
C ILE A 15 -6.28 -15.22 11.10
N LEU A 16 -5.28 -14.48 11.57
CA LEU A 16 -4.97 -13.13 11.06
C LEU A 16 -4.58 -13.16 9.58
N GLY A 17 -3.81 -14.17 9.14
CA GLY A 17 -3.48 -14.39 7.75
C GLY A 17 -4.72 -14.65 6.88
N ALA A 18 -5.61 -15.55 7.31
CA ALA A 18 -6.83 -15.85 6.56
C ALA A 18 -7.77 -14.64 6.47
N ILE A 19 -7.91 -13.86 7.57
CA ILE A 19 -8.68 -12.61 7.57
C ILE A 19 -8.11 -11.63 6.52
N SER A 20 -6.78 -11.46 6.49
CA SER A 20 -6.13 -10.59 5.51
C SER A 20 -6.29 -11.10 4.09
N LEU A 21 -6.17 -12.40 3.85
CA LEU A 21 -6.39 -13.02 2.54
C LEU A 21 -7.75 -12.62 1.94
N PHE A 22 -8.84 -12.84 2.70
CA PHE A 22 -10.18 -12.51 2.23
C PHE A 22 -10.41 -11.00 2.07
N ALA A 23 -9.79 -10.19 2.91
CA ALA A 23 -9.89 -8.74 2.81
C ALA A 23 -9.14 -8.19 1.60
N ASP A 24 -7.92 -8.70 1.34
CA ASP A 24 -7.12 -8.26 0.19
C ASP A 24 -7.68 -8.83 -1.12
N LEU A 25 -8.20 -10.06 -1.11
CA LEU A 25 -8.96 -10.59 -2.24
C LEU A 25 -10.14 -9.67 -2.60
N ALA A 26 -10.93 -9.24 -1.60
CA ALA A 26 -12.03 -8.28 -1.83
C ALA A 26 -11.54 -6.90 -2.31
N GLY A 27 -10.40 -6.44 -1.79
CA GLY A 27 -9.78 -5.18 -2.18
C GLY A 27 -9.35 -5.17 -3.63
N GLU A 28 -8.60 -6.18 -4.01
CA GLU A 28 -7.95 -6.30 -5.31
C GLU A 28 -8.90 -6.81 -6.42
N MET A 29 -10.04 -7.42 -6.06
CA MET A 29 -11.16 -7.60 -6.99
C MET A 29 -11.82 -6.27 -7.36
N THR A 30 -11.86 -5.31 -6.45
CA THR A 30 -12.55 -4.03 -6.65
C THR A 30 -11.66 -2.98 -7.32
N TYR A 31 -10.41 -2.87 -6.89
CA TYR A 31 -9.52 -1.77 -7.23
C TYR A 31 -9.29 -1.60 -8.74
N PRO A 32 -8.87 -2.63 -9.50
CA PRO A 32 -8.59 -2.47 -10.93
C PRO A 32 -9.86 -2.22 -11.78
N LEU A 33 -11.05 -2.46 -11.21
CA LEU A 33 -12.31 -2.20 -11.89
C LEU A 33 -12.83 -0.76 -11.69
N LEU A 34 -12.26 0.00 -10.74
CA LEU A 34 -12.75 1.35 -10.44
C LEU A 34 -12.69 2.31 -11.63
N PRO A 35 -11.57 2.44 -12.38
CA PRO A 35 -11.55 3.32 -13.53
C PRO A 35 -12.59 2.90 -14.59
N LEU A 36 -12.72 1.59 -14.84
CA LEU A 36 -13.72 1.03 -15.76
C LEU A 36 -15.15 1.36 -15.33
N PHE A 37 -15.44 1.16 -14.05
CA PHE A 37 -16.78 1.37 -13.50
C PHE A 37 -17.13 2.86 -13.41
N VAL A 38 -16.22 3.68 -12.87
CA VAL A 38 -16.47 5.12 -12.64
C VAL A 38 -16.58 5.87 -13.98
N THR A 39 -15.64 5.65 -14.91
CA THR A 39 -15.64 6.39 -16.18
C THR A 39 -16.46 5.70 -17.27
N GLY A 40 -16.36 4.38 -17.41
CA GLY A 40 -17.02 3.62 -18.49
C GLY A 40 -18.48 3.33 -18.19
N VAL A 41 -18.82 2.93 -16.96
CA VAL A 41 -20.18 2.52 -16.59
C VAL A 41 -21.01 3.70 -16.02
N LEU A 42 -20.45 4.44 -15.06
CA LEU A 42 -21.15 5.58 -14.44
C LEU A 42 -21.01 6.89 -15.24
N GLY A 43 -20.17 6.93 -16.27
CA GLY A 43 -19.95 8.11 -17.11
C GLY A 43 -19.37 9.31 -16.37
N ALA A 44 -18.70 9.08 -15.23
CA ALA A 44 -18.11 10.15 -14.45
C ALA A 44 -16.78 10.64 -15.07
N SER A 45 -16.45 11.90 -14.80
CA SER A 45 -15.21 12.49 -15.31
C SER A 45 -13.95 11.87 -14.65
N PRO A 46 -12.81 11.92 -15.30
CA PRO A 46 -11.52 11.54 -14.70
C PRO A 46 -11.17 12.34 -13.43
N VAL A 47 -11.71 13.56 -13.28
CA VAL A 47 -11.60 14.35 -12.03
C VAL A 47 -12.26 13.62 -10.87
N ALA A 48 -13.46 13.05 -11.09
CA ALA A 48 -14.15 12.27 -10.05
C ALA A 48 -13.31 11.05 -9.62
N LEU A 49 -12.68 10.35 -10.56
CA LEU A 49 -11.76 9.25 -10.26
C LEU A 49 -10.55 9.73 -9.43
N GLY A 50 -9.93 10.85 -9.82
CA GLY A 50 -8.83 11.47 -9.08
C GLY A 50 -9.20 11.85 -7.65
N LEU A 51 -10.40 12.42 -7.44
CA LEU A 51 -10.93 12.73 -6.12
C LEU A 51 -11.18 11.47 -5.30
N ILE A 52 -11.79 10.43 -5.89
CA ILE A 52 -12.06 9.15 -5.21
C ILE A 52 -10.76 8.55 -4.69
N GLU A 53 -9.75 8.41 -5.53
CA GLU A 53 -8.50 7.74 -5.15
C GLU A 53 -7.60 8.63 -4.29
N GLY A 54 -7.48 9.92 -4.62
CA GLY A 54 -6.69 10.86 -3.83
C GLY A 54 -7.21 10.99 -2.40
N PHE A 55 -8.53 11.11 -2.22
CA PHE A 55 -9.14 11.17 -0.89
C PHE A 55 -8.98 9.86 -0.12
N ALA A 56 -9.14 8.73 -0.81
CA ALA A 56 -8.99 7.40 -0.24
C ALA A 56 -7.57 7.18 0.31
N GLU A 57 -6.53 7.52 -0.44
CA GLU A 57 -5.14 7.36 0.02
C GLU A 57 -4.74 8.35 1.13
N ALA A 58 -5.24 9.59 1.08
CA ALA A 58 -5.00 10.55 2.15
C ALA A 58 -5.59 10.07 3.49
N ILE A 59 -6.84 9.59 3.48
CA ILE A 59 -7.54 9.19 4.70
C ILE A 59 -6.93 7.95 5.37
N VAL A 60 -6.40 6.98 4.59
CA VAL A 60 -5.79 5.76 5.17
C VAL A 60 -4.58 6.09 6.02
N SER A 61 -3.77 7.05 5.58
CA SER A 61 -2.56 7.46 6.28
C SER A 61 -2.88 8.16 7.60
N VAL A 62 -3.86 9.07 7.59
CA VAL A 62 -4.35 9.76 8.80
C VAL A 62 -4.93 8.76 9.79
N MET A 63 -5.81 7.86 9.32
CA MET A 63 -6.47 6.88 10.18
C MET A 63 -5.49 5.89 10.79
N ARG A 64 -4.44 5.48 10.07
CA ARG A 64 -3.41 4.58 10.61
C ARG A 64 -2.65 5.20 11.76
N GLY A 65 -2.28 6.48 11.66
CA GLY A 65 -1.62 7.23 12.75
C GLY A 65 -2.50 7.35 13.98
N LEU A 66 -3.73 7.83 13.81
CA LEU A 66 -4.68 8.02 14.91
C LEU A 66 -5.01 6.70 15.63
N THR A 67 -5.31 5.66 14.86
CA THR A 67 -5.72 4.38 15.45
C THR A 67 -4.57 3.62 16.10
N GLY A 68 -3.34 3.77 15.62
CA GLY A 68 -2.16 3.24 16.30
C GLY A 68 -2.10 3.78 17.72
N TYR A 69 -2.18 5.10 17.87
CA TYR A 69 -2.19 5.77 19.19
C TYR A 69 -3.34 5.31 20.09
N TYR A 70 -4.59 5.37 19.61
CA TYR A 70 -5.74 4.99 20.42
C TYR A 70 -5.80 3.50 20.74
N SER A 71 -5.34 2.64 19.85
CA SER A 71 -5.24 1.21 20.09
C SER A 71 -4.23 0.87 21.18
N ASP A 72 -3.08 1.53 21.18
CA ASP A 72 -2.06 1.37 22.24
C ASP A 72 -2.55 1.96 23.56
N ALA A 73 -3.21 3.11 23.54
CA ALA A 73 -3.75 3.75 24.74
C ALA A 73 -4.88 2.96 25.41
N THR A 74 -5.71 2.26 24.62
CA THR A 74 -6.85 1.50 25.16
C THR A 74 -6.54 0.03 25.45
N GLY A 75 -5.47 -0.53 24.87
CA GLY A 75 -5.11 -1.95 24.98
C GLY A 75 -6.08 -2.92 24.27
N HIS A 76 -7.14 -2.43 23.66
CA HIS A 76 -8.20 -3.26 23.08
C HIS A 76 -8.00 -3.50 21.58
N ARG A 77 -6.83 -4.03 21.16
CA ARG A 77 -6.44 -4.17 19.74
C ARG A 77 -7.44 -4.94 18.90
N VAL A 78 -7.97 -6.05 19.42
CA VAL A 78 -8.97 -6.88 18.71
C VAL A 78 -10.23 -6.08 18.37
N ARG A 79 -10.68 -5.17 19.26
CA ARG A 79 -11.85 -4.32 19.00
C ARG A 79 -11.60 -3.35 17.83
N TRP A 80 -10.40 -2.77 17.75
CA TRP A 80 -10.01 -1.89 16.65
C TRP A 80 -9.92 -2.64 15.33
N VAL A 81 -9.31 -3.83 15.34
CA VAL A 81 -9.26 -4.70 14.16
C VAL A 81 -10.67 -5.03 13.67
N ARG A 82 -11.57 -5.46 14.57
CA ARG A 82 -12.97 -5.78 14.23
C ARG A 82 -13.71 -4.58 13.65
N ARG A 83 -13.59 -3.39 14.27
CA ARG A 83 -14.19 -2.15 13.75
C ARG A 83 -13.65 -1.81 12.36
N GLY A 84 -12.34 -1.94 12.14
CA GLY A 84 -11.73 -1.68 10.84
C GLY A 84 -12.28 -2.58 9.73
N TYR A 85 -12.42 -3.88 9.98
CA TYR A 85 -13.01 -4.81 9.01
C TYR A 85 -14.51 -4.57 8.81
N ALA A 86 -15.25 -4.18 9.85
CA ALA A 86 -16.66 -3.79 9.71
C ALA A 86 -16.83 -2.58 8.79
N ILE A 87 -16.03 -1.53 8.99
CA ILE A 87 -16.07 -0.32 8.16
C ILE A 87 -15.69 -0.66 6.71
N THR A 88 -14.65 -1.50 6.49
CA THR A 88 -14.27 -1.97 5.15
C THR A 88 -15.44 -2.71 4.48
N PHE A 89 -16.12 -3.62 5.18
CA PHE A 89 -17.26 -4.36 4.66
C PHE A 89 -18.41 -3.44 4.26
N ILE A 90 -18.75 -2.47 5.11
CA ILE A 90 -19.76 -1.44 4.78
C ILE A 90 -19.35 -0.66 3.52
N GLY A 91 -18.08 -0.28 3.42
CA GLY A 91 -17.54 0.39 2.22
C GLY A 91 -17.74 -0.42 0.94
N LYS A 92 -17.55 -1.77 0.98
CA LYS A 92 -17.80 -2.65 -0.17
C LYS A 92 -19.28 -2.71 -0.56
N ILE A 93 -20.21 -2.65 0.42
CA ILE A 93 -21.64 -2.57 0.14
C ILE A 93 -21.98 -1.27 -0.60
N PHE A 94 -21.39 -0.12 -0.19
CA PHE A 94 -21.60 1.15 -0.89
C PHE A 94 -21.12 1.10 -2.35
N VAL A 95 -19.96 0.50 -2.62
CA VAL A 95 -19.45 0.34 -3.98
C VAL A 95 -20.35 -0.58 -4.80
N MET A 96 -20.80 -1.70 -4.23
CA MET A 96 -21.72 -2.64 -4.87
C MET A 96 -23.06 -1.97 -5.26
N ALA A 97 -23.61 -1.13 -4.37
CA ALA A 97 -24.87 -0.43 -4.56
C ALA A 97 -24.74 0.86 -5.39
N ALA A 98 -23.53 1.22 -5.85
CA ALA A 98 -23.30 2.50 -6.48
C ALA A 98 -24.07 2.66 -7.81
N THR A 99 -24.81 3.77 -7.89
CA THR A 99 -25.51 4.25 -9.08
C THR A 99 -24.94 5.59 -9.57
N HIS A 100 -24.15 6.23 -8.72
CA HIS A 100 -23.47 7.50 -8.98
C HIS A 100 -22.07 7.46 -8.38
N TRP A 101 -21.12 8.21 -8.95
CA TRP A 101 -19.72 8.20 -8.51
C TRP A 101 -19.53 8.62 -7.03
N SER A 102 -20.44 9.43 -6.48
CA SER A 102 -20.39 9.81 -5.05
C SER A 102 -20.58 8.62 -4.11
N PHE A 103 -21.36 7.61 -4.48
CA PHE A 103 -21.47 6.37 -3.71
C PHE A 103 -20.14 5.59 -3.74
N VAL A 104 -19.44 5.61 -4.89
CA VAL A 104 -18.10 5.02 -5.00
C VAL A 104 -17.12 5.78 -4.11
N LEU A 105 -17.16 7.11 -4.11
CA LEU A 105 -16.35 7.95 -3.22
C LEU A 105 -16.59 7.58 -1.74
N CYS A 106 -17.83 7.54 -1.31
CA CYS A 106 -18.18 7.14 0.07
C CYS A 106 -17.68 5.73 0.39
N GLY A 107 -17.95 4.77 -0.49
CA GLY A 107 -17.55 3.37 -0.30
C GLY A 107 -16.05 3.19 -0.23
N ARG A 108 -15.29 3.85 -1.12
CA ARG A 108 -13.82 3.84 -1.10
C ARG A 108 -13.25 4.53 0.13
N THR A 109 -13.81 5.68 0.51
CA THR A 109 -13.41 6.37 1.74
C THR A 109 -13.61 5.49 2.97
N LEU A 110 -14.77 4.84 3.11
CA LEU A 110 -15.04 3.90 4.19
C LEU A 110 -14.07 2.70 4.17
N ASP A 111 -13.83 2.10 3.01
CA ASP A 111 -12.87 1.00 2.86
C ASP A 111 -11.47 1.42 3.33
N ARG A 112 -11.01 2.61 2.96
CA ARG A 112 -9.70 3.15 3.36
C ARG A 112 -9.63 3.56 4.83
N ILE A 113 -10.70 4.13 5.39
CA ILE A 113 -10.83 4.34 6.84
C ILE A 113 -10.68 2.99 7.56
N GLY A 114 -11.42 1.97 7.13
CA GLY A 114 -11.34 0.64 7.70
C GLY A 114 -9.93 0.04 7.63
N LYS A 115 -9.24 0.18 6.49
CA LYS A 115 -7.84 -0.24 6.30
C LYS A 115 -6.88 0.50 7.25
N GLY A 116 -7.06 1.80 7.41
CA GLY A 116 -6.29 2.62 8.36
C GLY A 116 -6.54 2.20 9.82
N VAL A 117 -7.81 2.01 10.18
CA VAL A 117 -8.24 1.63 11.54
C VAL A 117 -7.68 0.26 11.96
N ARG A 118 -7.65 -0.73 11.08
CA ARG A 118 -7.17 -2.08 11.42
C ARG A 118 -5.66 -2.27 11.31
N GLY A 119 -4.95 -1.43 10.52
CA GLY A 119 -3.56 -1.66 10.12
C GLY A 119 -2.61 -1.80 11.31
N ALA A 120 -2.43 -0.73 12.08
CA ALA A 120 -1.52 -0.73 13.23
C ALA A 120 -1.92 -1.73 14.34
N PRO A 121 -3.20 -1.84 14.75
CA PRO A 121 -3.62 -2.85 15.73
C PRO A 121 -3.39 -4.29 15.28
N ARG A 122 -3.61 -4.60 14.00
CA ARG A 122 -3.36 -5.93 13.42
C ARG A 122 -1.87 -6.27 13.45
N ASP A 123 -1.03 -5.37 13.00
CA ASP A 123 0.43 -5.56 12.97
C ASP A 123 0.97 -5.77 14.38
N ALA A 124 0.41 -5.08 15.37
CA ALA A 124 0.73 -5.28 16.77
C ALA A 124 0.30 -6.68 17.28
N LEU A 125 -0.89 -7.17 16.92
CA LEU A 125 -1.34 -8.53 17.28
C LEU A 125 -0.45 -9.61 16.64
N ILE A 126 0.02 -9.40 15.40
CA ILE A 126 0.99 -10.30 14.75
C ILE A 126 2.30 -10.34 15.55
N ALA A 127 2.84 -9.17 15.90
CA ALA A 127 4.08 -9.07 16.68
C ALA A 127 3.99 -9.71 18.08
N GLU A 128 2.81 -9.65 18.72
CA GLU A 128 2.56 -10.22 20.04
C GLU A 128 2.27 -11.73 20.00
N SER A 129 1.85 -12.24 18.85
CA SER A 129 1.53 -13.67 18.69
C SER A 129 2.75 -14.59 18.68
N VAL A 130 3.96 -14.04 18.51
CA VAL A 130 5.22 -14.77 18.36
C VAL A 130 6.33 -14.17 19.23
N ALA A 131 7.35 -14.98 19.54
CA ALA A 131 8.55 -14.49 20.20
C ALA A 131 9.30 -13.47 19.32
N PHE A 132 10.07 -12.56 19.91
CA PHE A 132 10.80 -11.50 19.23
C PHE A 132 11.63 -12.02 18.03
N GLN A 133 12.29 -13.17 18.22
CA GLN A 133 13.15 -13.83 17.21
C GLN A 133 12.36 -14.36 16.00
N ASP A 134 11.06 -14.63 16.14
CA ASP A 134 10.20 -15.20 15.09
C ASP A 134 9.33 -14.13 14.39
N ARG A 135 9.42 -12.86 14.80
CA ARG A 135 8.62 -11.75 14.22
C ARG A 135 8.81 -11.61 12.71
N GLY A 136 10.06 -11.67 12.24
CA GLY A 136 10.34 -11.59 10.80
C GLY A 136 9.63 -12.70 10.01
N ARG A 137 9.61 -13.93 10.56
CA ARG A 137 8.89 -15.06 9.95
C ARG A 137 7.37 -14.86 9.98
N ALA A 138 6.84 -14.30 11.07
CA ALA A 138 5.41 -14.04 11.20
C ALA A 138 4.92 -12.96 10.22
N PHE A 139 5.64 -11.85 10.12
CA PHE A 139 5.34 -10.80 9.14
C PHE A 139 5.55 -11.26 7.70
N GLY A 140 6.59 -12.05 7.43
CA GLY A 140 6.84 -12.65 6.12
C GLY A 140 5.71 -13.59 5.69
N PHE A 141 5.23 -14.46 6.59
CA PHE A 141 4.06 -15.30 6.35
C PHE A 141 2.82 -14.47 6.05
N HIS A 142 2.52 -13.49 6.91
CA HIS A 142 1.36 -12.61 6.74
C HIS A 142 1.42 -11.87 5.41
N ARG A 143 2.57 -11.30 5.03
CA ARG A 143 2.77 -10.60 3.74
C ARG A 143 2.59 -11.54 2.55
N GLY A 144 3.08 -12.78 2.65
CA GLY A 144 2.87 -13.79 1.60
C GLY A 144 1.39 -14.10 1.39
N VAL A 145 0.63 -14.22 2.48
CA VAL A 145 -0.82 -14.47 2.42
C VAL A 145 -1.58 -13.26 1.88
N ASP A 146 -1.22 -12.03 2.27
CA ASP A 146 -1.76 -10.79 1.70
C ASP A 146 -1.55 -10.75 0.17
N SER A 147 -0.32 -11.05 -0.28
CA SER A 147 0.02 -11.07 -1.71
C SER A 147 -0.78 -12.11 -2.50
N LEU A 148 -1.01 -13.29 -1.92
CA LEU A 148 -1.87 -14.31 -2.54
C LEU A 148 -3.31 -13.81 -2.70
N GLY A 149 -3.84 -13.12 -1.68
CA GLY A 149 -5.15 -12.46 -1.76
C GLY A 149 -5.19 -11.40 -2.86
N GLY A 150 -4.12 -10.60 -2.96
CA GLY A 150 -4.00 -9.54 -3.96
C GLY A 150 -4.02 -10.05 -5.38
N VAL A 151 -3.10 -10.94 -5.73
CA VAL A 151 -3.03 -11.54 -7.06
C VAL A 151 -4.28 -12.36 -7.37
N GLY A 152 -4.75 -13.17 -6.40
CA GLY A 152 -5.95 -13.99 -6.55
C GLY A 152 -7.20 -13.15 -6.83
N GLY A 153 -7.37 -12.04 -6.10
CA GLY A 153 -8.50 -11.12 -6.29
C GLY A 153 -8.53 -10.50 -7.69
N ALA A 154 -7.39 -10.01 -8.18
CA ALA A 154 -7.28 -9.46 -9.52
C ALA A 154 -7.57 -10.51 -10.60
N LEU A 155 -7.03 -11.73 -10.46
CA LEU A 155 -7.26 -12.82 -11.42
C LEU A 155 -8.72 -13.30 -11.45
N ILE A 156 -9.37 -13.40 -10.27
CA ILE A 156 -10.80 -13.73 -10.19
C ILE A 156 -11.63 -12.64 -10.87
N ALA A 157 -11.35 -11.36 -10.61
CA ALA A 157 -12.03 -10.26 -11.25
C ALA A 157 -11.85 -10.30 -12.78
N ALA A 158 -10.62 -10.54 -13.28
CA ALA A 158 -10.34 -10.68 -14.70
C ALA A 158 -11.12 -11.85 -15.33
N GLY A 159 -11.15 -13.01 -14.65
CA GLY A 159 -11.88 -14.19 -15.11
C GLY A 159 -13.38 -13.96 -15.23
N ILE A 160 -14.01 -13.37 -14.20
CA ILE A 160 -15.44 -13.05 -14.20
C ILE A 160 -15.73 -12.00 -15.29
N LEU A 161 -14.91 -10.96 -15.40
CA LEU A 161 -15.06 -9.90 -16.38
C LEU A 161 -14.96 -10.47 -17.81
N ALA A 162 -13.97 -11.34 -18.06
CA ALA A 162 -13.79 -12.03 -19.35
C ALA A 162 -15.00 -12.88 -19.72
N TRP A 163 -15.59 -13.58 -18.74
CA TRP A 163 -16.78 -14.40 -18.95
C TRP A 163 -18.04 -13.58 -19.23
N MET A 164 -18.22 -12.43 -18.54
CA MET A 164 -19.46 -11.64 -18.59
C MET A 164 -19.44 -10.58 -19.70
N ILE A 165 -18.31 -9.94 -19.95
CA ILE A 165 -18.18 -8.77 -20.85
C ILE A 165 -17.30 -9.11 -22.06
N GLY A 166 -16.38 -10.07 -21.91
CA GLY A 166 -15.39 -10.40 -22.93
C GLY A 166 -14.35 -9.28 -23.11
N SER A 167 -13.94 -9.04 -24.36
CA SER A 167 -12.91 -8.05 -24.68
C SER A 167 -13.46 -6.68 -25.10
N ARG A 168 -14.79 -6.48 -25.09
CA ARG A 168 -15.40 -5.19 -25.47
C ARG A 168 -15.24 -4.13 -24.39
N ALA A 169 -15.32 -2.87 -24.75
CA ALA A 169 -15.32 -1.77 -23.79
C ALA A 169 -16.52 -1.85 -22.83
N ALA A 170 -16.33 -1.44 -21.59
CA ALA A 170 -17.41 -1.36 -20.62
C ALA A 170 -18.36 -0.20 -20.96
N THR A 171 -19.64 -0.45 -20.83
CA THR A 171 -20.72 0.50 -21.13
C THR A 171 -21.64 0.64 -19.94
N PRO A 172 -22.52 1.67 -19.87
CA PRO A 172 -23.50 1.80 -18.79
C PRO A 172 -24.43 0.58 -18.62
N GLN A 173 -24.66 -0.19 -19.69
CA GLN A 173 -25.46 -1.41 -19.66
C GLN A 173 -24.79 -2.56 -18.90
N ASP A 174 -23.48 -2.47 -18.65
CA ASP A 174 -22.70 -3.47 -17.91
C ASP A 174 -22.74 -3.27 -16.38
N ALA A 175 -23.47 -2.28 -15.89
CA ALA A 175 -23.60 -2.04 -14.45
C ALA A 175 -24.00 -3.29 -13.64
N PRO A 176 -24.92 -4.17 -14.08
CA PRO A 176 -25.23 -5.40 -13.38
C PRO A 176 -24.04 -6.36 -13.24
N GLN A 177 -23.20 -6.48 -14.29
CA GLN A 177 -22.02 -7.36 -14.29
C GLN A 177 -20.97 -6.89 -13.28
N PHE A 178 -20.67 -5.59 -13.26
CA PHE A 178 -19.79 -5.01 -12.26
C PHE A 178 -20.33 -5.19 -10.84
N ARG A 179 -21.64 -5.03 -10.63
CA ARG A 179 -22.26 -5.26 -9.32
C ARG A 179 -22.14 -6.70 -8.84
N VAL A 180 -22.18 -7.68 -9.73
CA VAL A 180 -21.92 -9.10 -9.38
C VAL A 180 -20.50 -9.26 -8.84
N ILE A 181 -19.49 -8.67 -9.51
CA ILE A 181 -18.11 -8.75 -9.05
C ILE A 181 -17.96 -8.04 -7.69
N PHE A 182 -18.55 -6.86 -7.53
CA PHE A 182 -18.53 -6.14 -6.27
C PHE A 182 -19.30 -6.86 -5.15
N ALA A 183 -20.37 -7.61 -5.47
CA ALA A 183 -21.07 -8.46 -4.52
C ALA A 183 -20.20 -9.61 -4.01
N ILE A 184 -19.44 -10.27 -4.91
CA ILE A 184 -18.48 -11.30 -4.55
C ILE A 184 -17.37 -10.71 -3.67
N ALA A 185 -16.87 -9.51 -4.01
CA ALA A 185 -15.90 -8.79 -3.19
C ALA A 185 -16.48 -8.43 -1.80
N ALA A 186 -17.71 -7.95 -1.74
CA ALA A 186 -18.39 -7.66 -0.47
C ALA A 186 -18.60 -8.94 0.36
N PHE A 187 -18.95 -10.06 -0.26
CA PHE A 187 -19.05 -11.37 0.38
C PHE A 187 -17.71 -11.82 0.95
N SER A 188 -16.62 -11.73 0.18
CA SER A 188 -15.27 -12.02 0.68
C SER A 188 -14.90 -11.12 1.87
N SER A 189 -15.22 -9.82 1.80
CA SER A 189 -14.99 -8.88 2.90
C SER A 189 -15.83 -9.20 4.13
N SER A 190 -17.06 -9.73 3.97
CA SER A 190 -17.91 -10.19 5.08
C SER A 190 -17.28 -11.39 5.80
N ILE A 191 -16.71 -12.34 5.03
CA ILE A 191 -15.98 -13.48 5.60
C ILE A 191 -14.83 -12.96 6.48
N ALA A 192 -14.01 -12.03 5.95
CA ALA A 192 -12.93 -11.42 6.71
C ALA A 192 -13.44 -10.77 8.00
N PHE A 193 -14.54 -10.02 7.94
CA PHE A 193 -15.16 -9.37 9.09
C PHE A 193 -15.63 -10.41 10.14
N PHE A 194 -16.41 -11.41 9.75
CA PHE A 194 -16.91 -12.42 10.68
C PHE A 194 -15.77 -13.26 11.28
N MET A 195 -14.73 -13.58 10.53
CA MET A 195 -13.56 -14.27 11.06
C MET A 195 -12.84 -13.50 12.18
N THR A 196 -13.01 -12.18 12.31
CA THR A 196 -12.40 -11.40 13.41
C THR A 196 -12.88 -11.84 14.79
N TRP A 197 -14.03 -12.52 14.91
CA TRP A 197 -14.48 -13.11 16.19
C TRP A 197 -13.66 -14.33 16.61
N LEU A 198 -12.94 -14.95 15.68
CA LEU A 198 -12.03 -16.07 16.00
C LEU A 198 -10.70 -15.60 16.61
N ILE A 199 -10.40 -14.29 16.59
CA ILE A 199 -9.18 -13.74 17.17
C ILE A 199 -9.29 -13.81 18.70
N PRO A 200 -8.32 -14.49 19.39
CA PRO A 200 -8.33 -14.54 20.85
C PRO A 200 -8.21 -13.15 21.48
N ASN A 201 -9.02 -12.85 22.48
CA ASN A 201 -8.89 -11.62 23.25
C ASN A 201 -7.74 -11.77 24.25
N THR A 202 -6.55 -11.34 23.89
CA THR A 202 -5.41 -11.26 24.81
C THR A 202 -5.32 -9.82 25.36
N PRO A 203 -5.37 -9.61 26.70
CA PRO A 203 -5.14 -8.30 27.28
C PRO A 203 -3.68 -7.89 27.04
N SER A 204 -3.42 -6.69 26.55
CA SER A 204 -2.05 -6.19 26.43
C SER A 204 -1.55 -5.66 27.79
N ILE A 205 -0.48 -6.24 28.31
CA ILE A 205 0.09 -5.98 29.66
C ILE A 205 0.90 -4.67 29.73
N GLN A 206 1.09 -3.91 28.63
CA GLN A 206 2.08 -2.82 28.57
C GLN A 206 1.52 -1.41 28.34
N VAL A 207 0.28 -1.12 28.71
CA VAL A 207 -0.37 0.17 28.40
C VAL A 207 0.25 1.38 29.14
N GLU A 208 0.66 1.20 30.39
CA GLU A 208 1.07 2.31 31.25
C GLU A 208 2.49 2.82 30.98
N GLN A 209 3.42 1.94 30.63
CA GLN A 209 4.78 2.32 30.25
C GLN A 209 4.83 3.15 28.96
N ARG A 210 4.02 2.79 27.95
CA ARG A 210 3.99 3.49 26.66
C ARG A 210 3.41 4.91 26.72
N LYS A 211 2.45 5.18 27.63
CA LYS A 211 1.93 6.55 27.86
C LYS A 211 3.01 7.50 28.33
N ASN A 212 3.86 7.03 29.25
CA ASN A 212 4.95 7.82 29.81
C ASN A 212 6.08 8.05 28.81
N ASP A 213 6.37 7.07 27.95
CA ASP A 213 7.39 7.18 26.91
C ASP A 213 6.97 8.17 25.80
N PHE A 214 5.69 8.19 25.42
CA PHE A 214 5.16 9.13 24.43
C PHE A 214 5.20 10.58 24.93
N ALA A 215 4.82 10.84 26.19
CA ALA A 215 4.87 12.18 26.78
C ALA A 215 6.30 12.74 26.84
N LYS A 216 7.30 11.87 27.07
CA LYS A 216 8.73 12.26 27.09
C LYS A 216 9.29 12.50 25.69
N SER A 217 8.70 11.90 24.64
CA SER A 217 9.24 11.95 23.27
C SER A 217 8.93 13.25 22.51
N THR A 218 7.96 14.05 22.95
CA THR A 218 7.47 15.23 22.22
C THR A 218 8.46 16.38 22.12
N GLY A 219 9.49 16.43 22.98
CA GLY A 219 10.46 17.53 23.05
C GLY A 219 11.67 17.43 22.12
N VAL A 220 11.95 16.27 21.49
CA VAL A 220 13.15 16.09 20.65
C VAL A 220 12.89 16.56 19.22
N PRO A 221 13.62 17.58 18.66
CA PRO A 221 13.38 18.05 17.31
C PRO A 221 13.88 17.04 16.26
N PHE A 222 13.23 17.02 15.09
CA PHE A 222 13.75 16.32 13.92
C PHE A 222 14.95 17.08 13.35
N GLY A 223 16.04 16.36 13.07
CA GLY A 223 17.27 16.92 12.51
C GLY A 223 17.11 17.40 11.05
N LYS A 224 18.07 18.22 10.58
CA LYS A 224 18.09 18.70 9.18
C LYS A 224 18.05 17.55 8.16
N SER A 225 18.80 16.48 8.41
CA SER A 225 18.85 15.29 7.53
C SER A 225 17.48 14.63 7.35
N PHE A 226 16.67 14.58 8.41
CA PHE A 226 15.30 14.07 8.35
C PHE A 226 14.44 14.92 7.40
N TRP A 227 14.51 16.25 7.51
CA TRP A 227 13.72 17.13 6.67
C TRP A 227 14.15 17.13 5.20
N VAL A 228 15.45 17.01 4.93
CA VAL A 228 15.95 16.88 3.53
C VAL A 228 15.50 15.55 2.93
N ALA A 229 15.59 14.44 3.66
CA ALA A 229 15.06 13.15 3.23
C ALA A 229 13.55 13.20 2.99
N MET A 230 12.80 13.79 3.92
CA MET A 230 11.36 13.99 3.82
C MET A 230 10.99 14.82 2.59
N SER A 231 11.70 15.94 2.32
CA SER A 231 11.45 16.80 1.17
C SER A 231 11.66 16.07 -0.15
N ALA A 232 12.72 15.27 -0.28
CA ALA A 232 12.96 14.47 -1.48
C ALA A 232 11.84 13.46 -1.72
N MET A 233 11.34 12.81 -0.66
CA MET A 233 10.22 11.86 -0.76
C MET A 233 8.91 12.56 -1.11
N VAL A 234 8.61 13.70 -0.48
CA VAL A 234 7.40 14.48 -0.79
C VAL A 234 7.41 14.94 -2.23
N LEU A 235 8.57 15.39 -2.72
CA LEU A 235 8.72 15.81 -4.12
C LEU A 235 8.43 14.65 -5.08
N PHE A 236 8.98 13.46 -4.83
CA PHE A 236 8.66 12.27 -5.59
C PHE A 236 7.16 11.95 -5.55
N MET A 237 6.54 12.00 -4.36
CA MET A 237 5.13 11.68 -4.17
C MET A 237 4.18 12.65 -4.86
N LEU A 238 4.56 13.92 -5.03
CA LEU A 238 3.79 14.91 -5.81
C LEU A 238 3.70 14.55 -7.30
N GLY A 239 4.63 13.74 -7.82
CA GLY A 239 4.54 13.17 -9.16
C GLY A 239 3.82 11.82 -9.22
N ASN A 240 3.54 11.18 -8.08
CA ASN A 240 3.00 9.83 -8.00
C ASN A 240 1.48 9.85 -7.81
N SER A 241 0.75 9.99 -8.92
CA SER A 241 -0.72 9.86 -8.91
C SER A 241 -1.15 8.41 -8.66
N SER A 242 -2.43 8.19 -8.36
CA SER A 242 -2.99 6.85 -8.14
C SER A 242 -2.78 5.93 -9.36
N ASP A 243 -2.46 4.66 -9.09
CA ASP A 243 -2.27 3.62 -10.12
C ASP A 243 -3.50 3.42 -11.02
N THR A 244 -4.69 3.90 -10.59
CA THR A 244 -5.91 3.88 -11.41
C THR A 244 -5.76 4.68 -12.70
N PHE A 245 -4.90 5.71 -12.73
CA PHE A 245 -4.61 6.46 -13.95
C PHE A 245 -3.76 5.69 -14.95
N LEU A 246 -2.93 4.74 -14.50
CA LEU A 246 -2.22 3.81 -15.40
C LEU A 246 -3.22 2.90 -16.13
N LEU A 247 -4.24 2.40 -15.41
CA LEU A 247 -5.30 1.59 -15.98
C LEU A 247 -6.20 2.41 -16.91
N LEU A 248 -6.51 3.65 -16.53
CA LEU A 248 -7.26 4.57 -17.39
C LEU A 248 -6.49 4.86 -18.68
N ARG A 249 -5.15 5.01 -18.62
CA ARG A 249 -4.32 5.20 -19.84
C ARG A 249 -4.38 3.99 -20.77
N ALA A 250 -4.35 2.78 -20.21
CA ALA A 250 -4.48 1.57 -21.02
C ALA A 250 -5.84 1.52 -21.74
N LEU A 251 -6.92 1.90 -21.05
CA LEU A 251 -8.26 2.01 -21.65
C LEU A 251 -8.34 3.06 -22.78
N ASP A 252 -7.79 4.24 -22.57
CA ASP A 252 -7.78 5.33 -23.56
C ASP A 252 -7.04 4.93 -24.84
N LEU A 253 -6.02 4.08 -24.72
CA LEU A 253 -5.26 3.55 -25.85
C LEU A 253 -5.93 2.31 -26.50
N GLY A 254 -7.11 1.89 -26.00
CA GLY A 254 -7.93 0.86 -26.61
C GLY A 254 -7.71 -0.55 -26.05
N GLU A 255 -7.00 -0.69 -24.93
CA GLU A 255 -6.87 -1.98 -24.27
C GLU A 255 -8.21 -2.43 -23.69
N SER A 256 -8.49 -3.74 -23.76
CA SER A 256 -9.74 -4.28 -23.23
C SER A 256 -9.77 -4.23 -21.70
N PRO A 257 -10.96 -4.15 -21.08
CA PRO A 257 -11.14 -4.22 -19.63
C PRO A 257 -10.40 -5.38 -18.96
N VAL A 258 -10.46 -6.55 -19.56
CA VAL A 258 -9.77 -7.76 -19.07
C VAL A 258 -8.26 -7.58 -19.07
N LYS A 259 -7.69 -7.05 -20.15
CA LYS A 259 -6.25 -6.77 -20.23
C LYS A 259 -5.81 -5.75 -19.19
N CYS A 260 -6.61 -4.71 -18.93
CA CYS A 260 -6.31 -3.73 -17.86
C CYS A 260 -6.20 -4.41 -16.49
N VAL A 261 -7.12 -5.33 -16.15
CA VAL A 261 -7.05 -6.08 -14.90
C VAL A 261 -5.86 -7.03 -14.86
N LEU A 262 -5.51 -7.67 -15.99
CA LEU A 262 -4.31 -8.52 -16.09
C LEU A 262 -3.01 -7.72 -15.98
N LEU A 263 -2.93 -6.52 -16.55
CA LEU A 263 -1.79 -5.60 -16.37
C LEU A 263 -1.61 -5.24 -14.89
N TYR A 264 -2.70 -4.98 -14.19
CA TYR A 264 -2.66 -4.74 -12.75
C TYR A 264 -2.24 -5.98 -11.95
N ALA A 265 -2.70 -7.17 -12.34
CA ALA A 265 -2.23 -8.42 -11.74
C ALA A 265 -0.73 -8.63 -11.96
N LEU A 266 -0.20 -8.33 -13.16
CA LEU A 266 1.23 -8.36 -13.46
C LEU A 266 2.02 -7.38 -12.58
N PHE A 267 1.54 -6.15 -12.43
CA PHE A 267 2.11 -5.16 -11.52
C PHE A 267 2.24 -5.72 -10.10
N ASN A 268 1.16 -6.26 -9.54
CA ASN A 268 1.17 -6.84 -8.20
C ASN A 268 2.12 -8.04 -8.09
N ALA A 269 2.18 -8.90 -9.10
CA ALA A 269 3.08 -10.05 -9.12
C ALA A 269 4.55 -9.62 -9.13
N THR A 270 4.94 -8.66 -9.98
CA THR A 270 6.31 -8.15 -10.05
C THR A 270 6.69 -7.36 -8.80
N TYR A 271 5.79 -6.54 -8.26
CA TYR A 271 5.96 -5.85 -6.98
C TYR A 271 6.22 -6.86 -5.85
N THR A 272 5.40 -7.89 -5.74
CA THR A 272 5.53 -8.93 -4.70
C THR A 272 6.85 -9.70 -4.83
N ALA A 273 7.19 -10.15 -6.03
CA ALA A 273 8.41 -10.90 -6.29
C ALA A 273 9.69 -10.08 -6.02
N ALA A 274 9.67 -8.78 -6.36
CA ALA A 274 10.80 -7.89 -6.18
C ALA A 274 10.93 -7.34 -4.75
N SER A 275 9.84 -7.24 -3.96
CA SER A 275 9.85 -6.58 -2.65
C SER A 275 10.87 -7.17 -1.68
N TYR A 276 10.97 -8.49 -1.55
CA TYR A 276 11.93 -9.13 -0.66
C TYR A 276 13.39 -8.96 -1.14
N PRO A 277 13.75 -9.24 -2.41
CA PRO A 277 15.10 -8.96 -2.93
C PRO A 277 15.54 -7.50 -2.76
N MET A 278 14.64 -6.54 -3.06
CA MET A 278 14.95 -5.12 -2.94
C MET A 278 15.14 -4.70 -1.48
N GLY A 279 14.40 -5.28 -0.54
CA GLY A 279 14.64 -5.12 0.89
C GLY A 279 16.04 -5.58 1.31
N LEU A 280 16.48 -6.77 0.89
CA LEU A 280 17.83 -7.29 1.16
C LEU A 280 18.93 -6.41 0.53
N LEU A 281 18.72 -5.95 -0.71
CA LEU A 281 19.64 -5.04 -1.39
C LEU A 281 19.75 -3.71 -0.65
N SER A 282 18.64 -3.19 -0.15
CA SER A 282 18.57 -1.96 0.64
C SER A 282 19.33 -2.08 1.97
N ASP A 283 19.29 -3.25 2.62
CA ASP A 283 20.04 -3.51 3.84
C ASP A 283 21.56 -3.66 3.55
N ARG A 284 21.92 -4.28 2.41
CA ARG A 284 23.30 -4.55 2.03
C ARG A 284 24.04 -3.34 1.45
N TYR A 285 23.42 -2.62 0.52
CA TYR A 285 24.02 -1.52 -0.23
C TYR A 285 23.65 -0.14 0.30
N GLY A 286 22.71 -0.08 1.26
CA GLY A 286 22.15 1.15 1.82
C GLY A 286 20.82 1.54 1.17
N ARG A 287 20.08 2.43 1.85
CA ARG A 287 18.72 2.85 1.43
C ARG A 287 18.74 3.65 0.13
N TRP A 288 19.70 4.58 0.00
CA TRP A 288 19.77 5.53 -1.11
C TRP A 288 19.94 4.93 -2.50
N PRO A 289 20.89 3.99 -2.72
CA PRO A 289 21.06 3.40 -4.05
C PRO A 289 19.79 2.67 -4.53
N VAL A 290 19.12 1.93 -3.63
CA VAL A 290 17.90 1.20 -3.98
C VAL A 290 16.75 2.14 -4.27
N LEU A 291 16.60 3.19 -3.45
CA LEU A 291 15.58 4.23 -3.67
C LEU A 291 15.81 4.98 -4.99
N ALA A 292 17.06 5.38 -5.25
CA ALA A 292 17.44 6.04 -6.50
C ALA A 292 17.15 5.17 -7.73
N THR A 293 17.50 3.87 -7.67
CA THR A 293 17.15 2.92 -8.72
C THR A 293 15.64 2.83 -8.93
N GLY A 294 14.87 2.76 -7.84
CA GLY A 294 13.41 2.75 -7.90
C GLY A 294 12.84 4.01 -8.58
N TRP A 295 13.33 5.19 -8.20
CA TRP A 295 12.88 6.45 -8.80
C TRP A 295 13.31 6.61 -10.26
N ALA A 296 14.49 6.11 -10.63
CA ALA A 296 14.94 6.09 -12.03
C ALA A 296 14.05 5.18 -12.89
N ILE A 297 13.75 3.96 -12.41
CA ILE A 297 12.83 3.04 -13.10
C ILE A 297 11.43 3.66 -13.20
N TYR A 298 10.95 4.31 -12.13
CA TYR A 298 9.68 5.04 -12.13
C TYR A 298 9.65 6.12 -13.21
N ALA A 299 10.68 6.98 -13.25
CA ALA A 299 10.76 8.06 -14.22
C ALA A 299 10.74 7.54 -15.67
N LEU A 300 11.48 6.46 -15.95
CA LEU A 300 11.49 5.79 -17.25
C LEU A 300 10.13 5.17 -17.59
N SER A 301 9.49 4.50 -16.62
CA SER A 301 8.16 3.90 -16.82
C SER A 301 7.11 4.95 -17.12
N TYR A 302 7.10 6.06 -16.37
CA TYR A 302 6.15 7.14 -16.56
C TYR A 302 6.40 7.91 -17.86
N ALA A 303 7.66 8.15 -18.23
CA ALA A 303 7.98 8.67 -19.56
C ALA A 303 7.50 7.72 -20.68
N GLY A 304 7.69 6.41 -20.49
CA GLY A 304 7.15 5.39 -21.39
C GLY A 304 5.63 5.48 -21.52
N PHE A 305 4.88 5.51 -20.42
CA PHE A 305 3.41 5.66 -20.44
C PHE A 305 2.95 6.97 -21.10
N ALA A 306 3.73 8.06 -20.98
CA ALA A 306 3.44 9.34 -21.64
C ALA A 306 3.57 9.24 -23.15
N MET A 307 4.55 8.47 -23.64
CA MET A 307 4.89 8.35 -25.07
C MET A 307 4.07 7.30 -25.82
N LEU A 308 3.37 6.39 -25.11
CA LEU A 308 2.61 5.32 -25.74
C LEU A 308 1.46 5.85 -26.60
N GLY A 309 1.36 5.28 -27.81
CA GLY A 309 0.21 5.38 -28.72
C GLY A 309 -0.52 4.03 -28.85
N ARG A 310 -1.60 4.02 -29.63
CA ARG A 310 -2.41 2.80 -29.85
C ARG A 310 -1.60 1.66 -30.48
N ASP A 311 -0.71 1.97 -31.40
CA ASP A 311 0.11 0.98 -32.12
C ASP A 311 1.22 0.37 -31.24
N THR A 312 1.55 0.99 -30.13
CA THR A 312 2.59 0.56 -29.20
C THR A 312 2.03 0.03 -27.88
N ALA A 313 0.73 -0.23 -27.81
CA ALA A 313 0.04 -0.66 -26.58
C ALA A 313 0.59 -1.97 -25.99
N TRP A 314 1.21 -2.86 -26.80
CA TRP A 314 1.85 -4.08 -26.32
C TRP A 314 3.00 -3.81 -25.33
N ILE A 315 3.61 -2.62 -25.37
CA ILE A 315 4.69 -2.21 -24.45
C ILE A 315 4.16 -2.03 -23.01
N PHE A 316 2.84 -1.87 -22.82
CA PHE A 316 2.24 -1.79 -21.47
C PHE A 316 2.69 -2.92 -20.55
N TRP A 317 2.79 -4.15 -21.09
CA TRP A 317 3.19 -5.30 -20.27
C TRP A 317 4.58 -5.12 -19.66
N GLY A 318 5.53 -4.65 -20.45
CA GLY A 318 6.88 -4.34 -19.97
C GLY A 318 6.89 -3.19 -18.95
N LEU A 319 6.17 -2.12 -19.23
CA LEU A 319 6.12 -0.93 -18.37
C LEU A 319 5.42 -1.23 -17.03
N PHE A 320 4.32 -1.99 -17.01
CA PHE A 320 3.66 -2.40 -15.77
C PHE A 320 4.55 -3.30 -14.92
N GLY A 321 5.30 -4.21 -15.56
CA GLY A 321 6.30 -5.04 -14.89
C GLY A 321 7.42 -4.19 -14.25
N LEU A 322 8.00 -3.25 -15.00
CA LEU A 322 9.03 -2.34 -14.51
C LEU A 322 8.50 -1.42 -13.40
N TYR A 323 7.27 -0.93 -13.54
CA TYR A 323 6.63 -0.12 -12.53
C TYR A 323 6.47 -0.89 -11.21
N GLY A 324 6.10 -2.17 -11.25
CA GLY A 324 6.03 -3.02 -10.06
C GLY A 324 7.39 -3.15 -9.35
N VAL A 325 8.49 -3.30 -10.11
CA VAL A 325 9.85 -3.31 -9.55
C VAL A 325 10.20 -1.96 -8.92
N SER A 326 9.83 -0.84 -9.57
CA SER A 326 10.04 0.51 -9.03
C SER A 326 9.36 0.69 -7.66
N VAL A 327 8.09 0.27 -7.53
CA VAL A 327 7.34 0.34 -6.27
C VAL A 327 7.98 -0.54 -5.20
N ALA A 328 8.48 -1.74 -5.56
CA ALA A 328 9.21 -2.61 -4.65
C ALA A 328 10.51 -1.97 -4.11
N CYS A 329 11.23 -1.22 -4.95
CA CYS A 329 12.42 -0.47 -4.53
C CYS A 329 12.08 0.69 -3.60
N THR A 330 10.89 1.30 -3.74
CA THR A 330 10.56 2.58 -3.10
C THR A 330 9.78 2.42 -1.81
N GLU A 331 8.71 1.64 -1.77
CA GLU A 331 7.75 1.66 -0.67
C GLU A 331 8.35 1.26 0.69
N GLY A 332 9.03 0.11 0.74
CA GLY A 332 9.68 -0.38 1.96
C GLY A 332 10.90 0.45 2.35
N THR A 333 11.72 0.78 1.35
CA THR A 333 12.98 1.51 1.54
C THR A 333 12.75 2.94 2.02
N ALA A 334 11.73 3.63 1.50
CA ALA A 334 11.36 4.97 1.95
C ALA A 334 10.97 5.01 3.42
N ARG A 335 10.13 4.07 3.87
CA ARG A 335 9.76 3.96 5.29
C ARG A 335 10.96 3.65 6.18
N ALA A 336 11.81 2.70 5.77
CA ALA A 336 13.03 2.37 6.50
C ALA A 336 13.96 3.58 6.64
N MET A 337 14.11 4.37 5.58
CA MET A 337 14.94 5.56 5.59
C MET A 337 14.38 6.66 6.53
N ILE A 338 13.08 6.89 6.56
CA ILE A 338 12.45 7.82 7.52
C ILE A 338 12.73 7.38 8.96
N VAL A 339 12.69 6.08 9.24
CA VAL A 339 13.04 5.52 10.55
C VAL A 339 14.51 5.74 10.87
N ASP A 340 15.41 5.54 9.90
CA ASP A 340 16.86 5.68 10.09
C ASP A 340 17.27 7.14 10.44
N TYR A 341 16.55 8.15 9.92
CA TYR A 341 16.80 9.57 10.22
C TYR A 341 15.98 10.11 11.40
N ALA A 342 15.02 9.36 11.90
CA ALA A 342 14.19 9.79 13.02
C ALA A 342 14.92 9.56 14.36
N PRO A 343 14.76 10.46 15.36
CA PRO A 343 15.14 10.15 16.73
C PRO A 343 14.45 8.86 17.21
N LYS A 344 15.16 8.01 17.94
CA LYS A 344 14.64 6.71 18.41
C LYS A 344 13.33 6.85 19.20
N GLU A 345 13.20 7.93 19.94
CA GLU A 345 12.03 8.26 20.75
C GLU A 345 10.83 8.70 19.90
N ARG A 346 11.05 9.12 18.63
CA ARG A 346 10.04 9.73 17.76
C ARG A 346 9.77 8.97 16.45
N VAL A 347 10.15 7.71 16.36
CA VAL A 347 9.96 6.89 15.15
C VAL A 347 8.49 6.83 14.73
N ALA A 348 7.57 6.64 15.68
CA ALA A 348 6.14 6.60 15.38
C ALA A 348 5.62 7.96 14.84
N SER A 349 6.08 9.07 15.42
CA SER A 349 5.75 10.42 14.94
C SER A 349 6.31 10.69 13.56
N ALA A 350 7.54 10.23 13.27
CA ALA A 350 8.18 10.36 11.96
C ALA A 350 7.40 9.61 10.87
N LEU A 351 6.99 8.36 11.14
CA LEU A 351 6.18 7.56 10.23
C LEU A 351 4.77 8.14 10.03
N GLY A 352 4.18 8.69 11.11
CA GLY A 352 2.90 9.39 11.03
C GLY A 352 2.98 10.64 10.15
N LEU A 353 4.02 11.46 10.34
CA LEU A 353 4.27 12.65 9.52
C LEU A 353 4.54 12.30 8.05
N PHE A 354 5.35 11.26 7.80
CA PHE A 354 5.59 10.72 6.48
C PHE A 354 4.29 10.28 5.80
N GLY A 355 3.45 9.51 6.51
CA GLY A 355 2.15 9.08 5.99
C GLY A 355 1.22 10.26 5.69
N PHE A 356 1.22 11.31 6.54
CA PHE A 356 0.43 12.53 6.30
C PHE A 356 0.86 13.22 5.01
N PHE A 357 2.16 13.47 4.83
CA PHE A 357 2.68 14.09 3.60
C PHE A 357 2.45 13.21 2.37
N GLN A 358 2.61 11.88 2.50
CA GLN A 358 2.31 10.94 1.43
C GLN A 358 0.85 11.07 1.00
N GLY A 359 -0.09 11.02 1.94
CA GLY A 359 -1.51 11.13 1.64
C GLY A 359 -1.87 12.47 0.97
N ALA A 360 -1.32 13.59 1.49
CA ALA A 360 -1.54 14.91 0.93
C ALA A 360 -0.96 15.02 -0.50
N ALA A 361 0.25 14.52 -0.73
CA ALA A 361 0.90 14.56 -2.03
C ALA A 361 0.15 13.71 -3.08
N VAL A 362 -0.29 12.51 -2.72
CA VAL A 362 -1.08 11.63 -3.62
C VAL A 362 -2.44 12.25 -3.95
N LEU A 363 -3.09 12.92 -2.98
CA LEU A 363 -4.34 13.65 -3.23
C LEU A 363 -4.14 14.76 -4.26
N ILE A 364 -3.09 15.57 -4.10
CA ILE A 364 -2.75 16.64 -5.04
C ILE A 364 -2.40 16.05 -6.42
N ALA A 365 -1.51 15.07 -6.47
CA ALA A 365 -1.07 14.42 -7.71
C ALA A 365 -2.24 13.81 -8.49
N SER A 366 -3.14 13.08 -7.79
CA SER A 366 -4.32 12.45 -8.41
C SER A 366 -5.36 13.48 -8.85
N GLY A 367 -5.55 14.55 -8.08
CA GLY A 367 -6.43 15.66 -8.47
C GLY A 367 -5.92 16.36 -9.74
N VAL A 368 -4.63 16.69 -9.79
CA VAL A 368 -3.99 17.30 -10.97
C VAL A 368 -4.06 16.36 -12.18
N ALA A 369 -3.76 15.07 -12.01
CA ALA A 369 -3.88 14.07 -13.07
C ALA A 369 -5.32 14.01 -13.62
N GLY A 370 -6.33 13.99 -12.76
CA GLY A 370 -7.75 13.99 -13.17
C GLY A 370 -8.14 15.26 -13.95
N ILE A 371 -7.65 16.42 -13.51
CA ILE A 371 -7.88 17.69 -14.22
C ILE A 371 -7.23 17.67 -15.60
N LEU A 372 -5.94 17.30 -15.71
CA LEU A 372 -5.23 17.19 -16.98
C LEU A 372 -5.92 16.24 -17.95
N TRP A 373 -6.43 15.11 -17.42
CA TRP A 373 -7.20 14.15 -18.22
C TRP A 373 -8.48 14.75 -18.80
N SER A 374 -9.20 15.56 -18.01
CA SER A 374 -10.44 16.22 -18.44
C SER A 374 -10.21 17.26 -19.53
N TYR A 375 -8.99 17.81 -19.62
CA TYR A 375 -8.57 18.69 -20.71
C TYR A 375 -7.99 17.93 -21.92
N GLY A 376 -8.05 16.59 -21.95
CA GLY A 376 -7.49 15.78 -23.03
C GLY A 376 -5.96 15.71 -23.04
N LEU A 377 -5.31 15.93 -21.91
CA LEU A 377 -3.86 15.99 -21.75
C LEU A 377 -3.29 14.85 -20.87
N PRO A 378 -3.70 13.57 -21.06
CA PRO A 378 -3.27 12.48 -20.19
C PRO A 378 -1.74 12.28 -20.19
N SER A 379 -1.07 12.45 -21.32
CA SER A 379 0.39 12.32 -21.42
C SER A 379 1.14 13.31 -20.54
N ILE A 380 0.60 14.50 -20.31
CA ILE A 380 1.23 15.52 -19.45
C ILE A 380 1.23 15.07 -17.99
N ALA A 381 0.19 14.38 -17.52
CA ALA A 381 0.15 13.84 -16.17
C ALA A 381 1.30 12.83 -15.93
N PHE A 382 1.62 11.99 -16.91
CA PHE A 382 2.74 11.04 -16.83
C PHE A 382 4.10 11.74 -16.96
N TRP A 383 4.25 12.71 -17.86
CA TRP A 383 5.46 13.51 -17.93
C TRP A 383 5.73 14.25 -16.62
N MET A 384 4.70 14.80 -16.00
CA MET A 384 4.81 15.45 -14.70
C MET A 384 5.35 14.47 -13.65
N GLY A 385 4.82 13.24 -13.59
CA GLY A 385 5.32 12.18 -12.70
C GLY A 385 6.80 11.86 -12.93
N SER A 386 7.21 11.73 -14.21
CA SER A 386 8.61 11.50 -14.58
C SER A 386 9.52 12.68 -14.15
N VAL A 387 9.11 13.92 -14.39
CA VAL A 387 9.87 15.13 -14.02
C VAL A 387 10.05 15.24 -12.50
N PHE A 388 8.99 15.01 -11.72
CA PHE A 388 9.08 15.02 -10.26
C PHE A 388 10.01 13.93 -9.73
N ALA A 389 10.00 12.73 -10.34
CA ALA A 389 10.93 11.65 -9.96
C ALA A 389 12.38 12.03 -10.27
N VAL A 390 12.66 12.63 -11.43
CA VAL A 390 14.00 13.13 -11.78
C VAL A 390 14.44 14.27 -10.86
N ALA A 391 13.53 15.19 -10.53
CA ALA A 391 13.81 16.28 -9.59
C ALA A 391 14.12 15.73 -8.17
N ALA A 392 13.38 14.72 -7.73
CA ALA A 392 13.67 14.04 -6.47
C ALA A 392 15.05 13.34 -6.48
N LEU A 393 15.42 12.68 -7.59
CA LEU A 393 16.75 12.10 -7.79
C LEU A 393 17.86 13.16 -7.69
N ALA A 394 17.64 14.37 -8.21
CA ALA A 394 18.62 15.45 -8.14
C ALA A 394 18.87 15.97 -6.72
N ILE A 395 17.93 15.78 -5.80
CA ILE A 395 18.09 16.14 -4.38
C ILE A 395 18.89 15.08 -3.59
N LEU A 396 18.92 13.83 -4.06
CA LEU A 396 19.56 12.72 -3.35
C LEU A 396 21.02 12.97 -2.92
N PRO A 397 21.90 13.56 -3.74
CA PRO A 397 23.29 13.82 -3.33
C PRO A 397 23.42 14.76 -2.12
N TRP A 398 22.40 15.56 -1.84
CA TRP A 398 22.40 16.58 -0.78
C TRP A 398 21.85 16.04 0.53
N VAL A 399 21.32 14.84 0.53
CA VAL A 399 20.94 14.15 1.75
C VAL A 399 22.22 13.58 2.37
N PRO A 400 22.53 13.92 3.63
CA PRO A 400 23.75 13.46 4.30
C PRO A 400 23.85 11.94 4.23
N GLY A 401 24.98 11.46 3.66
CA GLY A 401 25.21 10.04 3.45
C GLY A 401 25.28 9.24 4.75
N ARG A 402 24.88 8.00 4.64
CA ARG A 402 24.98 6.90 5.60
C ARG A 402 24.76 7.31 7.06
N VAL A 403 23.55 7.11 7.55
CA VAL A 403 23.41 6.71 8.94
C VAL A 403 24.15 5.37 9.04
N THR A 404 25.41 5.38 9.48
CA THR A 404 26.06 4.15 9.88
C THR A 404 25.16 3.48 10.91
N PRO A 405 24.76 2.22 10.73
CA PRO A 405 24.03 1.54 11.80
C PRO A 405 24.79 1.73 13.09
N PRO A 406 24.12 2.06 14.21
CA PRO A 406 24.82 2.20 15.49
C PRO A 406 25.68 0.94 15.68
N PRO A 407 26.92 1.06 16.15
CA PRO A 407 27.77 -0.08 16.41
C PRO A 407 26.96 -1.08 17.22
N VAL A 408 26.88 -2.30 16.73
CA VAL A 408 26.17 -3.39 17.43
C VAL A 408 26.70 -3.42 18.85
N ASP A 409 25.81 -3.25 19.83
CA ASP A 409 26.17 -3.15 21.23
C ASP A 409 27.11 -4.32 21.58
N PRO A 410 28.34 -4.05 22.06
CA PRO A 410 29.31 -5.09 22.38
C PRO A 410 28.77 -6.11 23.39
N VAL A 411 27.76 -5.72 24.19
CA VAL A 411 27.07 -6.60 25.15
C VAL A 411 26.20 -7.64 24.42
N LEU A 412 25.52 -7.24 23.32
CA LEU A 412 24.74 -8.17 22.52
C LEU A 412 25.62 -9.15 21.73
N GLN A 413 26.77 -8.71 21.22
CA GLN A 413 27.74 -9.59 20.58
C GLN A 413 28.38 -10.60 21.56
N ARG A 414 28.58 -10.20 22.81
CA ARG A 414 29.10 -11.11 23.86
C ARG A 414 28.08 -12.17 24.27
N SER A 415 26.80 -11.81 24.36
CA SER A 415 25.74 -12.77 24.68
C SER A 415 25.51 -13.78 23.55
N GLU A 416 25.66 -13.36 22.28
CA GLU A 416 25.57 -14.29 21.13
C GLU A 416 26.77 -15.25 21.05
N ARG A 417 27.98 -14.83 21.41
CA ARG A 417 29.15 -15.72 21.46
C ARG A 417 29.07 -16.72 22.61
N LEU A 418 28.58 -16.31 23.77
CA LEU A 418 28.40 -17.21 24.92
C LEU A 418 27.30 -18.26 24.72
N THR A 419 26.34 -18.00 23.83
CA THR A 419 25.31 -18.99 23.45
C THR A 419 25.70 -19.84 22.25
N SER A 420 26.79 -19.53 21.54
CA SER A 420 27.31 -20.35 20.43
C SER A 420 28.30 -21.42 20.89
N ASP A 421 28.91 -21.28 22.09
CA ASP A 421 29.96 -22.17 22.65
C ASP A 421 29.41 -23.12 23.72
N SER A 422 28.07 -23.11 23.95
CA SER A 422 27.34 -24.09 24.74
C SER A 422 26.40 -24.91 23.85
#